data_c7e6769dd97faf955501ac1509d34865
#
_entry.id   c7e6769dd97faf955501ac1509d34865
#
_cell.length_a   1.000
_cell.length_b   1.000
_cell.length_c   1.000
_cell.angle_alpha   90.00
_cell.angle_beta   90.00
_cell.angle_gamma   90.00
#
_symmetry.space_group_name_H-M   'P 1'
#
loop_
_entity.id
_entity.type
_entity.pdbx_description
1 polymer ?
#
loop_
_entity_poly.entity_id
_entity_poly.type
_entity_poly.pdbx_seq_one_letter_code
_entity_poly.pdbx_strand_id
1 'polypeptide(L)'
;MSDLVFIGMVFELAIITCTVILLVLILMKYFQKKHQLTLYLFSIFLFYMIAIIFSWISKLLVLYSGVEYNYDTSIPDPGTLQSWFVFRIVDFRFSFFFLAIAIFISYVLKVNVFEKGYNRVHKIIVIIYGIITMAFSLLGYIRGNTLPDALAFLLIFLFMAMIYFPFFISSYKSFKLAKGKTFKNAFISLALMSIFYILVPFNFLIDRLLIQFGGPGFSLFYFLAWIFVLLGMIASYFGYIRPKASE
;
A
#
# COMPACT_ATOMS: atom_id res chain seq x y z
N MET A 1 -7.64 18.71 -15.85
CA MET A 1 -7.68 17.45 -15.07
C MET A 1 -7.15 16.26 -15.86
N SER A 2 -7.51 16.07 -17.14
CA SER A 2 -7.01 14.98 -18.02
C SER A 2 -5.49 14.82 -18.01
N ASP A 3 -4.74 15.92 -18.09
CA ASP A 3 -3.27 15.88 -18.15
C ASP A 3 -2.64 15.36 -16.85
N LEU A 4 -3.18 15.73 -15.68
CA LEU A 4 -2.70 15.23 -14.39
C LEU A 4 -3.04 13.74 -14.19
N VAL A 5 -4.21 13.29 -14.66
CA VAL A 5 -4.59 11.88 -14.64
C VAL A 5 -3.65 11.08 -15.55
N PHE A 6 -3.33 11.60 -16.74
CA PHE A 6 -2.39 10.96 -17.67
C PHE A 6 -0.98 10.88 -17.08
N ILE A 7 -0.46 11.97 -16.49
CA ILE A 7 0.83 11.97 -15.80
C ILE A 7 0.83 10.96 -14.65
N GLY A 8 -0.23 10.92 -13.85
CA GLY A 8 -0.38 9.92 -12.78
C GLY A 8 -0.38 8.48 -13.31
N MET A 9 -1.04 8.22 -14.43
CA MET A 9 -1.07 6.92 -15.09
C MET A 9 0.34 6.48 -15.54
N VAL A 10 1.11 7.36 -16.17
CA VAL A 10 2.49 7.07 -16.61
C VAL A 10 3.40 6.84 -15.41
N PHE A 11 3.24 7.63 -14.35
CA PHE A 11 4.02 7.48 -13.12
C PHE A 11 3.75 6.14 -12.43
N GLU A 12 2.48 5.72 -12.32
CA GLU A 12 2.12 4.41 -11.76
C GLU A 12 2.64 3.24 -12.62
N LEU A 13 2.67 3.38 -13.94
CA LEU A 13 3.26 2.36 -14.82
C LEU A 13 4.75 2.14 -14.51
N ALA A 14 5.50 3.22 -14.28
CA ALA A 14 6.89 3.13 -13.85
C ALA A 14 7.02 2.40 -12.49
N ILE A 15 6.11 2.66 -11.54
CA ILE A 15 6.09 2.00 -10.24
C ILE A 15 5.75 0.51 -10.38
N ILE A 16 4.78 0.15 -11.22
CA ILE A 16 4.46 -1.25 -11.53
C ILE A 16 5.71 -1.96 -12.07
N THR A 17 6.43 -1.34 -12.99
CA THR A 17 7.68 -1.89 -13.55
C THR A 17 8.72 -2.13 -12.45
N CYS A 18 8.95 -1.14 -11.58
CA CYS A 18 9.86 -1.29 -10.45
C CYS A 18 9.41 -2.42 -9.49
N THR A 19 8.10 -2.55 -9.26
CA THR A 19 7.54 -3.59 -8.39
C THR A 19 7.74 -4.98 -9.00
N VAL A 20 7.56 -5.14 -10.31
CA VAL A 20 7.81 -6.40 -11.03
C VAL A 20 9.29 -6.80 -10.89
N ILE A 21 10.22 -5.86 -11.10
CA ILE A 21 11.65 -6.12 -10.90
C ILE A 21 11.92 -6.60 -9.47
N LEU A 22 11.35 -5.93 -8.47
CA LEU A 22 11.51 -6.31 -7.07
C LEU A 22 10.93 -7.71 -6.80
N LEU A 23 9.75 -8.04 -7.33
CA LEU A 23 9.15 -9.37 -7.21
C LEU A 23 10.02 -10.46 -7.81
N VAL A 24 10.61 -10.22 -8.99
CA VAL A 24 11.55 -11.16 -9.61
C VAL A 24 12.77 -11.38 -8.70
N LEU A 25 13.36 -10.31 -8.14
CA LEU A 25 14.50 -10.42 -7.23
C LEU A 25 14.15 -11.20 -5.95
N ILE A 26 12.96 -10.97 -5.38
CA ILE A 26 12.47 -11.72 -4.22
C ILE A 26 12.29 -13.20 -4.58
N LEU A 27 11.70 -13.49 -5.74
CA LEU A 27 11.45 -14.85 -6.20
C LEU A 27 12.75 -15.61 -6.45
N MET A 28 13.74 -14.99 -7.09
CA MET A 28 15.08 -15.54 -7.25
C MET A 28 15.72 -15.90 -5.91
N LYS A 29 15.58 -15.00 -4.92
CA LYS A 29 16.07 -15.25 -3.57
C LYS A 29 15.33 -16.39 -2.87
N TYR A 30 14.02 -16.50 -3.10
CA TYR A 30 13.22 -17.60 -2.56
C TYR A 30 13.68 -18.95 -3.13
N PHE A 31 13.89 -19.07 -4.43
CA PHE A 31 14.39 -20.32 -5.02
C PHE A 31 15.76 -20.74 -4.51
N GLN A 32 16.63 -19.78 -4.18
CA GLN A 32 17.96 -20.04 -3.62
C GLN A 32 17.91 -20.55 -2.18
N LYS A 33 17.02 -19.99 -1.34
CA LYS A 33 17.02 -20.23 0.12
C LYS A 33 15.79 -20.98 0.63
N LYS A 34 14.71 -21.04 -0.12
CA LYS A 34 13.38 -21.63 0.23
C LYS A 34 12.87 -21.19 1.63
N HIS A 35 13.16 -19.94 2.01
CA HIS A 35 12.84 -19.45 3.34
C HIS A 35 11.44 -18.84 3.40
N GLN A 36 10.63 -19.24 4.39
CA GLN A 36 9.23 -18.82 4.52
C GLN A 36 9.04 -17.30 4.60
N LEU A 37 9.95 -16.57 5.27
CA LEU A 37 9.88 -15.10 5.34
C LEU A 37 10.00 -14.45 3.97
N THR A 38 10.76 -15.05 3.04
CA THR A 38 10.87 -14.56 1.66
C THR A 38 9.57 -14.74 0.90
N LEU A 39 8.81 -15.82 1.19
CA LEU A 39 7.48 -16.05 0.62
C LEU A 39 6.46 -15.03 1.13
N TYR A 40 6.46 -14.70 2.43
CA TYR A 40 5.61 -13.62 2.94
C TYR A 40 5.95 -12.28 2.29
N LEU A 41 7.24 -11.97 2.14
CA LEU A 41 7.67 -10.76 1.47
C LEU A 41 7.20 -10.71 0.01
N PHE A 42 7.32 -11.82 -0.72
CA PHE A 42 6.79 -11.95 -2.09
C PHE A 42 5.28 -11.68 -2.13
N SER A 43 4.52 -12.29 -1.24
CA SER A 43 3.07 -12.11 -1.16
C SER A 43 2.67 -10.67 -0.87
N ILE A 44 3.39 -9.97 0.03
CA ILE A 44 3.15 -8.56 0.33
C ILE A 44 3.30 -7.71 -0.95
N PHE A 45 4.42 -7.86 -1.66
CA PHE A 45 4.67 -7.07 -2.87
C PHE A 45 3.77 -7.47 -4.03
N LEU A 46 3.35 -8.74 -4.11
CA LEU A 46 2.36 -9.19 -5.08
C LEU A 46 1.00 -8.47 -4.86
N PHE A 47 0.52 -8.41 -3.63
CA PHE A 47 -0.74 -7.71 -3.32
C PHE A 47 -0.61 -6.19 -3.45
N TYR A 48 0.55 -5.60 -3.15
CA TYR A 48 0.83 -4.20 -3.46
C TYR A 48 0.78 -3.95 -4.97
N MET A 49 1.39 -4.81 -5.77
CA MET A 49 1.35 -4.70 -7.22
C MET A 49 -0.09 -4.78 -7.76
N ILE A 50 -0.89 -5.73 -7.27
CA ILE A 50 -2.30 -5.84 -7.65
C ILE A 50 -3.06 -4.55 -7.29
N ALA A 51 -2.85 -4.00 -6.10
CA ALA A 51 -3.45 -2.74 -5.69
C ALA A 51 -3.07 -1.57 -6.61
N ILE A 52 -1.78 -1.48 -7.01
CA ILE A 52 -1.29 -0.45 -7.93
C ILE A 52 -1.87 -0.65 -9.34
N ILE A 53 -2.00 -1.89 -9.81
CA ILE A 53 -2.62 -2.20 -11.10
C ILE A 53 -4.09 -1.73 -11.11
N PHE A 54 -4.86 -1.96 -10.06
CA PHE A 54 -6.24 -1.44 -9.97
C PHE A 54 -6.29 0.09 -9.93
N SER A 55 -5.33 0.74 -9.27
CA SER A 55 -5.17 2.20 -9.31
C SER A 55 -4.85 2.70 -10.73
N TRP A 56 -4.01 1.99 -11.46
CA TRP A 56 -3.67 2.30 -12.85
C TRP A 56 -4.85 2.09 -13.81
N ILE A 57 -5.59 0.98 -13.66
CA ILE A 57 -6.82 0.70 -14.42
C ILE A 57 -7.87 1.78 -14.17
N SER A 58 -7.99 2.29 -12.94
CA SER A 58 -8.86 3.43 -12.62
C SER A 58 -8.61 4.61 -13.56
N LYS A 59 -7.35 4.97 -13.79
CA LYS A 59 -6.98 6.08 -14.68
C LYS A 59 -7.24 5.78 -16.15
N LEU A 60 -7.01 4.53 -16.58
CA LEU A 60 -7.38 4.10 -17.92
C LEU A 60 -8.88 4.27 -18.17
N LEU A 61 -9.72 3.84 -17.20
CA LEU A 61 -11.17 3.99 -17.32
C LEU A 61 -11.57 5.46 -17.40
N VAL A 62 -11.03 6.32 -16.53
CA VAL A 62 -11.33 7.76 -16.55
C VAL A 62 -10.91 8.43 -17.86
N LEU A 63 -9.74 8.07 -18.41
CA LEU A 63 -9.22 8.71 -19.62
C LEU A 63 -9.93 8.23 -20.89
N TYR A 64 -10.40 6.99 -20.96
CA TYR A 64 -10.82 6.36 -22.21
C TYR A 64 -12.24 5.79 -22.22
N SER A 65 -12.94 5.68 -21.08
CA SER A 65 -14.31 5.13 -21.04
C SER A 65 -15.40 6.15 -20.77
N GLY A 66 -15.05 7.43 -20.52
CA GLY A 66 -16.00 8.47 -20.16
C GLY A 66 -16.55 8.38 -18.74
N VAL A 67 -16.05 7.47 -17.91
CA VAL A 67 -16.43 7.38 -16.49
C VAL A 67 -15.60 8.39 -15.71
N GLU A 68 -16.25 9.22 -14.91
CA GLU A 68 -15.59 10.24 -14.09
C GLU A 68 -15.32 9.76 -12.67
N TYR A 69 -14.40 10.43 -11.97
CA TYR A 69 -14.17 10.17 -10.55
C TYR A 69 -15.36 10.58 -9.68
N ASN A 70 -15.46 9.99 -8.48
CA ASN A 70 -16.55 10.26 -7.55
C ASN A 70 -16.68 11.72 -7.09
N TYR A 71 -15.60 12.49 -7.18
CA TYR A 71 -15.61 13.92 -6.88
C TYR A 71 -16.08 14.82 -8.04
N ASP A 72 -16.31 14.26 -9.21
CA ASP A 72 -16.99 14.91 -10.31
C ASP A 72 -18.52 14.72 -10.18
N THR A 73 -19.30 15.74 -10.52
CA THR A 73 -20.74 15.79 -10.21
C THR A 73 -21.63 14.94 -11.14
N SER A 74 -21.11 14.47 -12.27
CA SER A 74 -21.87 13.60 -13.18
C SER A 74 -21.96 12.17 -12.62
N ILE A 75 -23.19 11.73 -12.35
CA ILE A 75 -23.46 10.42 -11.78
C ILE A 75 -24.18 9.58 -12.85
N PRO A 76 -23.49 8.64 -13.54
CA PRO A 76 -24.22 7.67 -14.36
C PRO A 76 -25.00 6.71 -13.45
N ASP A 77 -26.15 6.25 -13.95
CA ASP A 77 -27.02 5.31 -13.22
C ASP A 77 -26.29 4.02 -12.85
N PRO A 78 -26.14 3.68 -11.55
CA PRO A 78 -25.37 2.53 -11.09
C PRO A 78 -26.12 1.19 -11.15
N GLY A 79 -27.28 1.11 -11.79
CA GLY A 79 -28.21 -0.01 -11.68
C GLY A 79 -27.73 -1.38 -12.20
N THR A 80 -26.51 -1.48 -12.75
CA THR A 80 -25.96 -2.73 -13.30
C THR A 80 -24.82 -3.28 -12.46
N LEU A 81 -24.63 -4.61 -12.47
CA LEU A 81 -23.47 -5.25 -11.85
C LEU A 81 -22.14 -4.74 -12.43
N GLN A 82 -22.10 -4.45 -13.73
CA GLN A 82 -20.94 -3.88 -14.39
C GLN A 82 -20.59 -2.51 -13.81
N SER A 83 -21.56 -1.62 -13.64
CA SER A 83 -21.36 -0.30 -13.00
C SER A 83 -20.87 -0.44 -11.57
N TRP A 84 -21.35 -1.44 -10.83
CA TRP A 84 -20.89 -1.72 -9.48
C TRP A 84 -19.37 -1.97 -9.41
N PHE A 85 -18.84 -2.78 -10.33
CA PHE A 85 -17.39 -3.06 -10.41
C PHE A 85 -16.62 -1.83 -10.92
N VAL A 86 -17.07 -1.24 -12.03
CA VAL A 86 -16.36 -0.12 -12.69
C VAL A 86 -16.19 1.05 -11.73
N PHE A 87 -17.24 1.48 -11.05
CA PHE A 87 -17.14 2.61 -10.12
C PHE A 87 -16.19 2.35 -8.94
N ARG A 88 -16.20 1.11 -8.41
CA ARG A 88 -15.28 0.76 -7.33
C ARG A 88 -13.83 0.64 -7.78
N ILE A 89 -13.60 0.30 -9.05
CA ILE A 89 -12.25 0.35 -9.64
C ILE A 89 -11.84 1.82 -9.81
N VAL A 90 -12.69 2.64 -10.41
CA VAL A 90 -12.42 4.07 -10.67
C VAL A 90 -12.09 4.80 -9.37
N ASP A 91 -12.83 4.56 -8.31
CA ASP A 91 -12.64 5.24 -7.01
C ASP A 91 -11.71 4.46 -6.06
N PHE A 92 -10.77 3.65 -6.58
CA PHE A 92 -9.68 2.96 -5.87
C PHE A 92 -10.10 1.94 -4.81
N ARG A 93 -11.38 1.53 -4.76
CA ARG A 93 -11.89 0.65 -3.71
C ARG A 93 -11.29 -0.76 -3.78
N PHE A 94 -11.11 -1.29 -4.99
CA PHE A 94 -10.39 -2.56 -5.18
C PHE A 94 -8.91 -2.44 -4.80
N SER A 95 -8.28 -1.30 -5.09
CA SER A 95 -6.90 -1.05 -4.63
C SER A 95 -6.79 -1.15 -3.11
N PHE A 96 -7.74 -0.56 -2.36
CA PHE A 96 -7.75 -0.64 -0.89
C PHE A 96 -7.98 -2.05 -0.37
N PHE A 97 -8.84 -2.82 -1.01
CA PHE A 97 -9.09 -4.21 -0.63
C PHE A 97 -7.78 -5.03 -0.70
N PHE A 98 -7.06 -4.98 -1.82
CA PHE A 98 -5.80 -5.70 -1.98
C PHE A 98 -4.68 -5.13 -1.11
N LEU A 99 -4.66 -3.82 -0.92
CA LEU A 99 -3.73 -3.16 -0.01
C LEU A 99 -3.94 -3.63 1.44
N ALA A 100 -5.17 -3.77 1.90
CA ALA A 100 -5.48 -4.29 3.24
C ALA A 100 -4.99 -5.73 3.43
N ILE A 101 -5.07 -6.58 2.41
CA ILE A 101 -4.49 -7.93 2.44
C ILE A 101 -2.96 -7.86 2.58
N ALA A 102 -2.29 -7.00 1.81
CA ALA A 102 -0.84 -6.82 1.90
C ALA A 102 -0.41 -6.36 3.30
N ILE A 103 -1.15 -5.41 3.89
CA ILE A 103 -0.90 -4.91 5.25
C ILE A 103 -1.08 -6.04 6.28
N PHE A 104 -2.10 -6.88 6.12
CA PHE A 104 -2.31 -8.04 7.01
C PHE A 104 -1.15 -9.04 6.92
N ILE A 105 -0.67 -9.35 5.72
CA ILE A 105 0.51 -10.25 5.54
C ILE A 105 1.77 -9.59 6.12
N SER A 106 1.90 -8.26 6.05
CA SER A 106 2.99 -7.51 6.68
C SER A 106 3.00 -7.65 8.20
N TYR A 107 1.82 -7.73 8.84
CA TYR A 107 1.72 -8.07 10.26
C TYR A 107 2.27 -9.46 10.55
N VAL A 108 1.90 -10.47 9.75
CA VAL A 108 2.42 -11.84 9.88
C VAL A 108 3.95 -11.86 9.74
N LEU A 109 4.48 -11.15 8.74
CA LEU A 109 5.93 -11.02 8.53
C LEU A 109 6.61 -10.38 9.74
N LYS A 110 6.07 -9.26 10.25
CA LYS A 110 6.60 -8.54 11.42
C LYS A 110 6.70 -9.45 12.64
N VAL A 111 5.66 -10.22 12.93
CA VAL A 111 5.65 -11.14 14.08
C VAL A 111 6.71 -12.23 13.91
N ASN A 112 6.83 -12.80 12.72
CA ASN A 112 7.82 -13.85 12.45
C ASN A 112 9.28 -13.36 12.44
N VAL A 113 9.50 -12.07 12.20
CA VAL A 113 10.85 -11.48 12.19
C VAL A 113 11.30 -11.02 13.59
N PHE A 114 10.40 -10.39 14.36
CA PHE A 114 10.78 -9.68 15.59
C PHE A 114 10.19 -10.25 16.87
N GLU A 115 9.18 -11.09 16.82
CA GLU A 115 8.46 -11.57 17.98
C GLU A 115 8.62 -13.09 18.15
N LYS A 116 8.61 -13.55 19.40
CA LYS A 116 8.62 -14.99 19.69
C LYS A 116 7.26 -15.68 19.51
N GLY A 117 6.23 -14.89 19.20
CA GLY A 117 4.85 -15.34 19.01
C GLY A 117 3.86 -14.18 18.92
N TYR A 118 2.60 -14.50 18.65
CA TYR A 118 1.56 -13.48 18.54
C TYR A 118 1.06 -13.02 19.89
N ASN A 119 1.08 -11.70 20.14
CA ASN A 119 0.27 -11.13 21.22
C ASN A 119 -1.21 -11.32 20.85
N ARG A 120 -1.95 -12.07 21.70
CA ARG A 120 -3.35 -12.46 21.43
C ARG A 120 -4.27 -11.25 21.21
N VAL A 121 -4.15 -10.23 22.05
CA VAL A 121 -4.99 -9.01 21.95
C VAL A 121 -4.69 -8.27 20.67
N HIS A 122 -3.41 -7.99 20.39
CA HIS A 122 -3.00 -7.29 19.17
C HIS A 122 -3.40 -8.06 17.90
N LYS A 123 -3.27 -9.39 17.90
CA LYS A 123 -3.71 -10.25 16.78
C LYS A 123 -5.21 -10.08 16.51
N ILE A 124 -6.05 -10.12 17.55
CA ILE A 124 -7.50 -9.99 17.41
C ILE A 124 -7.85 -8.60 16.86
N ILE A 125 -7.23 -7.53 17.40
CA ILE A 125 -7.43 -6.16 16.92
C ILE A 125 -7.07 -6.05 15.43
N VAL A 126 -5.91 -6.56 15.02
CA VAL A 126 -5.46 -6.53 13.61
C VAL A 126 -6.42 -7.27 12.69
N ILE A 127 -6.91 -8.45 13.11
CA ILE A 127 -7.86 -9.24 12.30
C ILE A 127 -9.18 -8.48 12.15
N ILE A 128 -9.77 -8.02 13.25
CA ILE A 128 -11.05 -7.30 13.22
C ILE A 128 -10.93 -6.02 12.39
N TYR A 129 -9.88 -5.23 12.63
CA TYR A 129 -9.66 -3.99 11.91
C TYR A 129 -9.44 -4.23 10.40
N GLY A 130 -8.66 -5.26 10.06
CA GLY A 130 -8.44 -5.64 8.66
C GLY A 130 -9.74 -6.06 7.96
N ILE A 131 -10.59 -6.87 8.61
CA ILE A 131 -11.89 -7.27 8.07
C ILE A 131 -12.79 -6.04 7.87
N ILE A 132 -12.88 -5.14 8.86
CA ILE A 132 -13.65 -3.90 8.76
C ILE A 132 -13.15 -3.06 7.58
N THR A 133 -11.83 -2.88 7.45
CA THR A 133 -11.22 -2.09 6.37
C THR A 133 -11.52 -2.70 5.00
N MET A 134 -11.39 -4.01 4.82
CA MET A 134 -11.72 -4.71 3.57
C MET A 134 -13.20 -4.59 3.25
N ALA A 135 -14.08 -4.84 4.22
CA ALA A 135 -15.53 -4.74 4.04
C ALA A 135 -15.95 -3.29 3.70
N PHE A 136 -15.44 -2.30 4.43
CA PHE A 136 -15.72 -0.90 4.16
C PHE A 136 -15.22 -0.46 2.78
N SER A 137 -14.07 -0.95 2.33
CA SER A 137 -13.54 -0.64 1.00
C SER A 137 -14.51 -1.01 -0.11
N LEU A 138 -15.22 -2.13 -0.01
CA LEU A 138 -16.14 -2.60 -1.05
C LEU A 138 -17.59 -2.18 -0.80
N LEU A 139 -18.06 -2.19 0.46
CA LEU A 139 -19.46 -1.96 0.82
C LEU A 139 -19.73 -0.52 1.22
N GLY A 140 -18.78 0.17 1.85
CA GLY A 140 -18.91 1.55 2.31
C GLY A 140 -18.71 2.58 1.19
N TYR A 141 -19.26 2.32 0.00
CA TYR A 141 -19.11 3.17 -1.17
C TYR A 141 -20.47 3.79 -1.57
N ILE A 142 -20.49 5.11 -1.75
CA ILE A 142 -21.64 5.88 -2.22
C ILE A 142 -21.16 6.80 -3.32
N ARG A 143 -21.65 6.57 -4.56
CA ARG A 143 -21.30 7.39 -5.71
C ARG A 143 -21.76 8.84 -5.51
N GLY A 144 -20.93 9.82 -5.88
CA GLY A 144 -21.21 11.25 -5.70
C GLY A 144 -20.95 11.78 -4.29
N ASN A 145 -20.49 10.94 -3.35
CA ASN A 145 -20.13 11.37 -2.00
C ASN A 145 -18.65 11.07 -1.71
N THR A 146 -17.87 12.12 -1.50
CA THR A 146 -16.41 12.00 -1.26
C THR A 146 -16.05 11.65 0.18
N LEU A 147 -16.97 11.80 1.14
CA LEU A 147 -16.71 11.49 2.55
C LEU A 147 -16.39 10.00 2.78
N PRO A 148 -17.15 9.00 2.23
CA PRO A 148 -16.77 7.61 2.32
C PRO A 148 -15.39 7.29 1.71
N ASP A 149 -14.94 8.08 0.71
CA ASP A 149 -13.60 7.92 0.15
C ASP A 149 -12.53 8.38 1.13
N ALA A 150 -12.66 9.55 1.71
CA ALA A 150 -11.75 10.05 2.73
C ALA A 150 -11.68 9.08 3.94
N LEU A 151 -12.83 8.53 4.37
CA LEU A 151 -12.88 7.53 5.43
C LEU A 151 -12.16 6.23 5.04
N ALA A 152 -12.25 5.77 3.79
CA ALA A 152 -11.53 4.58 3.35
C ALA A 152 -10.00 4.80 3.38
N PHE A 153 -9.52 5.97 2.94
CA PHE A 153 -8.11 6.34 3.06
C PHE A 153 -7.66 6.43 4.53
N LEU A 154 -8.49 7.00 5.40
CA LEU A 154 -8.22 7.06 6.84
C LEU A 154 -8.11 5.65 7.46
N LEU A 155 -9.01 4.73 7.12
CA LEU A 155 -8.97 3.35 7.61
C LEU A 155 -7.68 2.64 7.17
N ILE A 156 -7.29 2.78 5.90
CA ILE A 156 -6.03 2.22 5.38
C ILE A 156 -4.81 2.85 6.08
N PHE A 157 -4.81 4.17 6.28
CA PHE A 157 -3.73 4.86 7.00
C PHE A 157 -3.58 4.34 8.43
N LEU A 158 -4.68 4.26 9.18
CA LEU A 158 -4.65 3.75 10.55
C LEU A 158 -4.25 2.27 10.61
N PHE A 159 -4.71 1.45 9.66
CA PHE A 159 -4.32 0.04 9.57
C PHE A 159 -2.81 -0.09 9.32
N MET A 160 -2.29 0.68 8.39
CA MET A 160 -0.86 0.71 8.08
C MET A 160 -0.04 1.20 9.26
N ALA A 161 -0.45 2.29 9.90
CA ALA A 161 0.22 2.83 11.09
C ALA A 161 0.24 1.83 12.25
N MET A 162 -0.86 1.13 12.52
CA MET A 162 -0.97 0.11 13.57
C MET A 162 0.05 -1.04 13.39
N ILE A 163 0.47 -1.34 12.18
CA ILE A 163 1.40 -2.43 11.89
C ILE A 163 2.82 -1.90 11.70
N TYR A 164 3.00 -0.86 10.90
CA TYR A 164 4.34 -0.37 10.55
C TYR A 164 4.97 0.51 11.64
N PHE A 165 4.19 1.15 12.51
CA PHE A 165 4.78 1.88 13.63
C PHE A 165 5.46 0.95 14.66
N PRO A 166 4.83 -0.13 15.15
CA PRO A 166 5.54 -1.15 15.93
C PRO A 166 6.69 -1.82 15.17
N PHE A 167 6.55 -2.01 13.87
CA PHE A 167 7.61 -2.55 13.02
C PHE A 167 8.84 -1.63 13.02
N PHE A 168 8.64 -0.32 12.86
CA PHE A 168 9.69 0.69 12.98
C PHE A 168 10.42 0.60 14.32
N ILE A 169 9.66 0.58 15.44
CA ILE A 169 10.25 0.50 16.78
C ILE A 169 11.10 -0.76 16.93
N SER A 170 10.61 -1.92 16.47
CA SER A 170 11.31 -3.20 16.56
C SER A 170 12.58 -3.20 15.70
N SER A 171 12.51 -2.69 14.48
CA SER A 171 13.66 -2.56 13.57
C SER A 171 14.71 -1.63 14.15
N TYR A 172 14.31 -0.49 14.71
CA TYR A 172 15.25 0.47 15.32
C TYR A 172 15.90 -0.07 16.59
N LYS A 173 15.17 -0.82 17.42
CA LYS A 173 15.77 -1.54 18.56
C LYS A 173 16.79 -2.56 18.09
N SER A 174 16.47 -3.36 17.08
CA SER A 174 17.38 -4.34 16.50
C SER A 174 18.61 -3.69 15.87
N PHE A 175 18.47 -2.54 15.22
CA PHE A 175 19.59 -1.73 14.74
C PHE A 175 20.57 -1.36 15.87
N LYS A 176 20.05 -0.92 17.02
CA LYS A 176 20.90 -0.56 18.18
C LYS A 176 21.65 -1.77 18.76
N LEU A 177 21.06 -2.95 18.72
CA LEU A 177 21.63 -4.18 19.29
C LEU A 177 22.55 -4.93 18.32
N ALA A 178 22.43 -4.70 17.03
CA ALA A 178 23.22 -5.39 16.01
C ALA A 178 24.72 -5.04 16.11
N LYS A 179 25.59 -6.06 16.09
CA LYS A 179 27.05 -5.87 16.16
C LYS A 179 27.72 -5.71 14.80
N GLY A 180 27.17 -6.36 13.74
CA GLY A 180 27.75 -6.31 12.39
C GLY A 180 27.20 -5.17 11.53
N LYS A 181 28.05 -4.53 10.71
CA LYS A 181 27.66 -3.43 9.81
C LYS A 181 26.55 -3.82 8.84
N THR A 182 26.59 -5.05 8.31
CA THR A 182 25.59 -5.58 7.37
C THR A 182 24.20 -5.65 8.03
N PHE A 183 24.12 -6.19 9.25
CA PHE A 183 22.86 -6.28 9.99
C PHE A 183 22.35 -4.91 10.44
N LYS A 184 23.26 -4.00 10.86
CA LYS A 184 22.88 -2.61 11.16
C LYS A 184 22.23 -1.93 9.96
N ASN A 185 22.85 -2.04 8.78
CA ASN A 185 22.31 -1.47 7.55
C ASN A 185 20.98 -2.09 7.17
N ALA A 186 20.79 -3.40 7.37
CA ALA A 186 19.51 -4.07 7.13
C ALA A 186 18.41 -3.53 8.06
N PHE A 187 18.67 -3.46 9.37
CA PHE A 187 17.65 -3.01 10.32
C PHE A 187 17.30 -1.53 10.17
N ILE A 188 18.27 -0.64 9.87
CA ILE A 188 17.95 0.76 9.60
C ILE A 188 17.15 0.91 8.30
N SER A 189 17.43 0.10 7.28
CA SER A 189 16.64 0.07 6.04
C SER A 189 15.20 -0.39 6.30
N LEU A 190 14.98 -1.39 7.16
CA LEU A 190 13.63 -1.82 7.56
C LEU A 190 12.89 -0.75 8.37
N ALA A 191 13.60 0.00 9.22
CA ALA A 191 13.01 1.13 9.92
C ALA A 191 12.57 2.25 8.96
N LEU A 192 13.43 2.61 7.99
CA LEU A 192 13.09 3.59 6.95
C LEU A 192 11.93 3.12 6.07
N MET A 193 11.92 1.85 5.66
CA MET A 193 10.82 1.22 4.93
C MET A 193 9.48 1.43 5.66
N SER A 194 9.47 1.20 6.98
CA SER A 194 8.26 1.33 7.78
C SER A 194 7.72 2.76 7.80
N ILE A 195 8.61 3.75 7.90
CA ILE A 195 8.23 5.17 7.84
C ILE A 195 7.67 5.51 6.46
N PHE A 196 8.37 5.13 5.39
CA PHE A 196 7.91 5.43 4.04
C PHE A 196 6.54 4.84 3.76
N TYR A 197 6.28 3.59 4.17
CA TYR A 197 4.96 2.98 3.96
C TYR A 197 3.84 3.64 4.78
N ILE A 198 4.11 4.17 5.98
CA ILE A 198 3.12 4.98 6.71
C ILE A 198 2.83 6.29 5.95
N LEU A 199 3.85 6.91 5.37
CA LEU A 199 3.70 8.17 4.65
C LEU A 199 2.91 8.03 3.35
N VAL A 200 2.86 6.85 2.73
CA VAL A 200 2.05 6.61 1.51
C VAL A 200 0.57 6.92 1.75
N PRO A 201 -0.17 6.19 2.59
CA PRO A 201 -1.59 6.45 2.80
C PRO A 201 -1.84 7.79 3.51
N PHE A 202 -0.90 8.30 4.28
CA PHE A 202 -1.00 9.64 4.88
C PHE A 202 -1.06 10.73 3.81
N ASN A 203 -0.18 10.69 2.81
CA ASN A 203 -0.19 11.65 1.71
C ASN A 203 -1.44 11.50 0.83
N PHE A 204 -1.88 10.27 0.54
CA PHE A 204 -3.14 10.06 -0.16
C PHE A 204 -4.34 10.58 0.64
N LEU A 205 -4.34 10.43 1.96
CA LEU A 205 -5.40 10.97 2.81
C LEU A 205 -5.44 12.50 2.73
N ILE A 206 -4.29 13.18 2.76
CA ILE A 206 -4.23 14.63 2.58
C ILE A 206 -4.78 15.03 1.20
N ASP A 207 -4.39 14.34 0.13
CA ASP A 207 -4.91 14.59 -1.21
C ASP A 207 -6.45 14.48 -1.26
N ARG A 208 -7.03 13.47 -0.59
CA ARG A 208 -8.49 13.31 -0.49
C ARG A 208 -9.18 14.38 0.37
N LEU A 209 -8.56 14.79 1.45
CA LEU A 209 -9.08 15.90 2.27
C LEU A 209 -9.06 17.22 1.48
N LEU A 210 -8.04 17.47 0.67
CA LEU A 210 -8.03 18.65 -0.20
C LEU A 210 -9.20 18.65 -1.18
N ILE A 211 -9.52 17.50 -1.79
CA ILE A 211 -10.70 17.35 -2.66
C ILE A 211 -11.99 17.62 -1.87
N GLN A 212 -12.11 17.09 -0.65
CA GLN A 212 -13.28 17.31 0.21
C GLN A 212 -13.51 18.83 0.52
N PHE A 213 -12.44 19.61 0.58
CA PHE A 213 -12.51 21.07 0.77
C PHE A 213 -12.55 21.86 -0.55
N GLY A 214 -12.84 21.21 -1.68
CA GLY A 214 -12.97 21.85 -2.99
C GLY A 214 -11.67 22.10 -3.74
N GLY A 215 -10.56 21.55 -3.27
CA GLY A 215 -9.28 21.58 -3.99
C GLY A 215 -9.23 20.60 -5.15
N PRO A 216 -8.27 20.75 -6.08
CA PRO A 216 -8.08 19.81 -7.18
C PRO A 216 -7.55 18.47 -6.67
N GLY A 217 -8.00 17.38 -7.31
CA GLY A 217 -7.37 16.07 -7.16
C GLY A 217 -5.99 16.00 -7.82
N PHE A 218 -5.25 14.93 -7.54
CA PHE A 218 -3.88 14.74 -8.03
C PHE A 218 -2.95 15.89 -7.61
N SER A 219 -3.04 16.28 -6.34
CA SER A 219 -2.20 17.31 -5.74
C SER A 219 -0.74 16.85 -5.62
N LEU A 220 0.15 17.73 -5.15
CA LEU A 220 1.53 17.37 -4.82
C LEU A 220 1.60 16.13 -3.89
N PHE A 221 0.66 15.99 -2.95
CA PHE A 221 0.61 14.88 -2.02
C PHE A 221 0.35 13.54 -2.70
N TYR A 222 -0.43 13.52 -3.78
CA TYR A 222 -0.61 12.32 -4.61
C TYR A 222 0.75 11.83 -5.17
N PHE A 223 1.56 12.70 -5.73
CA PHE A 223 2.87 12.34 -6.29
C PHE A 223 3.89 11.98 -5.20
N LEU A 224 3.88 12.69 -4.07
CA LEU A 224 4.71 12.36 -2.91
C LEU A 224 4.42 10.95 -2.37
N ALA A 225 3.15 10.54 -2.33
CA ALA A 225 2.79 9.18 -1.92
C ALA A 225 3.50 8.14 -2.78
N TRP A 226 3.52 8.32 -4.09
CA TRP A 226 4.19 7.39 -5.01
C TRP A 226 5.72 7.42 -4.89
N ILE A 227 6.31 8.58 -4.61
CA ILE A 227 7.74 8.66 -4.28
C ILE A 227 8.04 7.84 -3.03
N PHE A 228 7.21 7.92 -1.99
CA PHE A 228 7.37 7.10 -0.80
C PHE A 228 7.20 5.61 -1.06
N VAL A 229 6.36 5.19 -2.01
CA VAL A 229 6.28 3.80 -2.46
C VAL A 229 7.65 3.34 -2.99
N LEU A 230 8.27 4.11 -3.90
CA LEU A 230 9.60 3.78 -4.46
C LEU A 230 10.67 3.73 -3.37
N LEU A 231 10.70 4.71 -2.48
CA LEU A 231 11.66 4.74 -1.37
C LEU A 231 11.46 3.53 -0.41
N GLY A 232 10.19 3.17 -0.15
CA GLY A 232 9.84 1.98 0.62
C GLY A 232 10.32 0.69 -0.04
N MET A 233 10.17 0.56 -1.36
CA MET A 233 10.69 -0.59 -2.13
C MET A 233 12.21 -0.69 -2.07
N ILE A 234 12.92 0.42 -2.27
CA ILE A 234 14.39 0.48 -2.17
C ILE A 234 14.83 0.08 -0.77
N ALA A 235 14.20 0.63 0.26
CA ALA A 235 14.50 0.28 1.65
C ALA A 235 14.21 -1.20 1.95
N SER A 236 13.13 -1.76 1.39
CA SER A 236 12.80 -3.20 1.50
C SER A 236 13.88 -4.08 0.87
N TYR A 237 14.38 -3.68 -0.31
CA TYR A 237 15.46 -4.40 -0.98
C TYR A 237 16.73 -4.46 -0.11
N PHE A 238 17.16 -3.33 0.44
CA PHE A 238 18.33 -3.28 1.31
C PHE A 238 18.10 -3.98 2.66
N GLY A 239 16.87 -3.99 3.16
CA GLY A 239 16.54 -4.63 4.43
C GLY A 239 16.45 -6.16 4.36
N TYR A 240 15.80 -6.69 3.33
CA TYR A 240 15.47 -8.12 3.23
C TYR A 240 16.32 -8.90 2.22
N ILE A 241 16.64 -8.31 1.07
CA ILE A 241 17.19 -9.05 -0.07
C ILE A 241 18.69 -9.00 -0.09
N ARG A 242 19.28 -7.82 0.08
CA ARG A 242 20.74 -7.61 -0.01
C ARG A 242 21.56 -8.22 1.12
N PRO A 243 21.09 -8.31 2.40
CA PRO A 243 21.94 -8.81 3.47
C PRO A 243 22.49 -10.20 3.13
N LYS A 244 23.79 -10.28 2.84
CA LYS A 244 24.56 -11.51 2.87
C LYS A 244 25.32 -11.51 4.20
N ALA A 245 25.13 -12.55 5.03
CA ALA A 245 26.07 -12.79 6.09
C ALA A 245 27.44 -12.97 5.40
N SER A 246 28.42 -12.12 5.72
CA SER A 246 29.83 -12.48 5.47
C SER A 246 30.08 -13.71 6.32
N GLU A 247 30.30 -14.83 5.68
CA GLU A 247 30.90 -16.02 6.30
C GLU A 247 32.20 -15.65 6.99
#